data_07bf881d25b2bd3d3ec645d4697f7406
#
_entry.id   07bf881d25b2bd3d3ec645d4697f7406
#
_cell.length_a   1.000
_cell.length_b   1.000
_cell.length_c   1.000
_cell.angle_alpha   90.00
_cell.angle_beta   90.00
_cell.angle_gamma   90.00
#
_symmetry.space_group_name_H-M   'P 1'
#
loop_
_entity.id
_entity.type
_entity.pdbx_description
1 polymer ?
#
loop_
_entity_poly.entity_id
_entity_poly.type
_entity_poly.pdbx_seq_one_letter_code
_entity_poly.pdbx_strand_id
1 'polypeptide(L)'
;MGQMKMKDKNIFFKIVKKSILFGGIAAAGTFPVLAQSNYYFTPESSGQTKFSVTSAWSYDEAGSQPAMSAPSEWDSVYFVNNSGEKKTLELSSAETKIKEFIVAGNSIGKAEVVFGNAALDNNAVFEIDGKIKGLIGTGLGNYFTMDGSFWTTTGQTTNVTVRAKGFELGVEGYGGGYQGTDTIHTVFTVAFGSRSIITHSEFIIDGDVKLGGYGYKNQSETSLVLNVDRAVVNGVVKIQSDGMGWSNIKNSKDGMVFELGGLQLTDETHVDCGIYNNPNMGLTSTLVFKNAKGTDYKFRGNVSDFGYLSTPPANTNSKLNIVMDGEGTQRIYTYRANDLAYSTQSGTFTVNNGKFYLGNGLLREENRKASLVLNGGIFGAYNYSETEQGFAYFKTATFKSGGISVENTQLFAAQTPSLIVVTEKLSKDGTEKIKVDFTNANGVAFNPGDFEISLAEYGADYSEIDNWTEILVAADLDGFTLNEISEGIYDASGDFEGSGIENAMAVFRWVNDAANGYSLQVGLTQVPEPSAVAAIVAAAVLAFAFARRRAK
;
A
#
# COMPACT_ATOMS: atom_id res chain seq x y z
N MET A 1 3.60 -52.62 -6.41
CA MET A 1 5.02 -53.03 -6.40
C MET A 1 5.73 -52.28 -7.53
N GLY A 2 6.62 -51.37 -7.19
CA GLY A 2 7.37 -50.56 -8.12
C GLY A 2 8.25 -49.61 -7.32
N GLN A 3 9.39 -50.08 -6.87
CA GLN A 3 10.40 -49.30 -6.16
C GLN A 3 10.99 -48.25 -7.11
N MET A 4 10.91 -46.97 -6.75
CA MET A 4 11.66 -45.94 -7.40
C MET A 4 12.89 -45.61 -6.56
N LYS A 5 14.06 -45.88 -7.15
CA LYS A 5 15.38 -45.74 -6.57
C LYS A 5 15.69 -44.26 -6.32
N MET A 6 16.04 -43.93 -5.08
CA MET A 6 16.81 -42.73 -4.76
C MET A 6 18.20 -42.82 -5.40
N LYS A 7 18.57 -41.81 -6.17
CA LYS A 7 19.95 -41.41 -6.49
C LYS A 7 20.01 -39.90 -6.42
N ASP A 8 20.78 -39.45 -5.67
CA ASP A 8 22.03 -38.73 -5.48
C ASP A 8 21.94 -37.63 -4.45
N LYS A 9 22.35 -37.97 -3.25
CA LYS A 9 22.97 -37.03 -2.31
C LYS A 9 24.39 -36.82 -2.81
N ASN A 10 24.77 -35.55 -3.13
CA ASN A 10 26.11 -35.00 -2.97
C ASN A 10 26.26 -33.72 -3.78
N ILE A 11 25.77 -32.60 -3.26
CA ILE A 11 26.29 -31.27 -3.52
C ILE A 11 26.39 -30.57 -2.17
N PHE A 12 27.39 -30.93 -1.42
CA PHE A 12 27.83 -30.19 -0.26
C PHE A 12 29.34 -30.01 -0.34
N PHE A 13 29.80 -28.76 -0.19
CA PHE A 13 31.15 -28.32 0.10
C PHE A 13 32.20 -28.35 -1.05
N LYS A 14 32.32 -27.24 -1.76
CA LYS A 14 33.62 -26.72 -2.19
C LYS A 14 33.79 -25.30 -1.64
N ILE A 15 34.23 -25.21 -0.40
CA ILE A 15 34.88 -24.00 0.12
C ILE A 15 36.36 -24.12 -0.22
N VAL A 16 36.79 -23.26 -1.11
CA VAL A 16 38.20 -23.13 -1.48
C VAL A 16 38.97 -22.51 -0.32
N LYS A 17 39.78 -23.31 0.36
CA LYS A 17 40.83 -22.83 1.24
C LYS A 17 41.90 -22.14 0.39
N LYS A 18 41.94 -20.80 0.42
CA LYS A 18 43.17 -20.06 0.14
C LYS A 18 43.83 -19.71 1.46
N SER A 19 44.79 -20.53 1.84
CA SER A 19 45.70 -20.23 2.94
C SER A 19 46.64 -19.13 2.48
N ILE A 20 46.52 -17.95 3.05
CA ILE A 20 47.56 -16.93 3.02
C ILE A 20 48.29 -17.06 4.34
N LEU A 21 49.52 -17.55 4.24
CA LEU A 21 50.47 -17.61 5.35
C LEU A 21 51.04 -16.20 5.56
N PHE A 22 50.60 -15.51 6.62
CA PHE A 22 51.33 -14.36 7.17
C PHE A 22 51.75 -14.73 8.58
N GLY A 23 53.02 -15.02 8.74
CA GLY A 23 53.66 -15.08 10.03
C GLY A 23 53.83 -13.66 10.58
N GLY A 24 53.38 -13.44 11.77
CA GLY A 24 53.61 -12.19 12.50
C GLY A 24 52.72 -12.10 13.76
N ILE A 25 53.29 -12.48 14.87
CA ILE A 25 52.97 -12.05 16.27
C ILE A 25 51.49 -12.03 16.62
N ALA A 26 51.00 -13.11 17.19
CA ALA A 26 49.77 -13.20 17.92
C ALA A 26 49.84 -12.40 19.25
N ALA A 27 49.50 -11.11 19.20
CA ALA A 27 48.89 -10.47 20.34
C ALA A 27 47.44 -10.91 20.31
N ALA A 28 47.09 -11.89 21.17
CA ALA A 28 45.72 -12.28 21.41
C ALA A 28 45.00 -11.16 22.19
N GLY A 29 44.73 -10.06 21.50
CA GLY A 29 43.65 -9.16 21.90
C GLY A 29 42.34 -9.88 21.60
N THR A 30 41.76 -10.55 22.56
CA THR A 30 40.34 -10.87 22.54
C THR A 30 39.61 -9.53 22.45
N PHE A 31 39.22 -9.14 21.23
CA PHE A 31 38.17 -8.13 21.10
C PHE A 31 36.97 -8.71 21.88
N PRO A 32 36.49 -8.08 22.94
CA PRO A 32 35.27 -8.53 23.55
C PRO A 32 34.23 -8.40 22.43
N VAL A 33 33.67 -9.51 22.02
CA VAL A 33 32.35 -9.48 21.31
C VAL A 33 31.47 -8.80 22.35
N LEU A 34 31.11 -7.55 22.09
CA LEU A 34 30.17 -6.82 22.91
C LEU A 34 28.88 -7.63 22.83
N ALA A 35 28.63 -8.39 23.92
CA ALA A 35 27.45 -9.20 24.00
C ALA A 35 26.26 -8.23 24.04
N GLN A 36 25.31 -8.42 23.12
CA GLN A 36 24.04 -7.71 23.15
C GLN A 36 23.42 -7.87 24.53
N SER A 37 23.09 -6.76 25.19
CA SER A 37 22.44 -6.75 26.49
C SER A 37 21.01 -6.27 26.38
N ASN A 38 20.15 -6.77 27.25
CA ASN A 38 18.78 -6.31 27.39
C ASN A 38 18.74 -5.28 28.50
N TYR A 39 18.25 -4.10 28.22
CA TYR A 39 18.05 -3.02 29.16
C TYR A 39 16.57 -2.77 29.37
N TYR A 40 16.17 -2.76 30.63
CA TYR A 40 14.80 -2.48 31.04
C TYR A 40 14.72 -1.08 31.63
N PHE A 41 13.79 -0.27 31.12
CA PHE A 41 13.54 1.06 31.64
C PHE A 41 12.74 0.98 32.93
N THR A 42 13.38 1.33 34.05
CA THR A 42 12.83 1.19 35.40
C THR A 42 12.90 2.53 36.16
N PRO A 43 12.18 3.57 35.74
CA PRO A 43 12.25 4.91 36.33
C PRO A 43 11.75 4.94 37.79
N GLU A 44 10.91 3.99 38.17
CA GLU A 44 10.37 3.92 39.56
C GLU A 44 11.44 3.69 40.59
N SER A 45 12.51 3.00 40.24
CA SER A 45 13.60 2.71 41.17
C SER A 45 14.51 3.92 41.43
N SER A 46 14.54 4.89 40.55
CA SER A 46 15.49 6.00 40.59
C SER A 46 14.88 7.39 40.43
N GLY A 47 13.63 7.49 39.93
CA GLY A 47 13.00 8.75 39.57
C GLY A 47 13.63 9.41 38.32
N GLN A 48 14.54 8.71 37.62
CA GLN A 48 15.21 9.24 36.43
C GLN A 48 14.49 8.83 35.17
N THR A 49 14.28 9.78 34.25
CA THR A 49 13.55 9.59 32.99
C THR A 49 14.45 9.69 31.76
N LYS A 50 15.71 10.14 31.92
CA LYS A 50 16.61 10.40 30.79
C LYS A 50 17.30 9.14 30.28
N PHE A 51 17.32 8.95 28.98
CA PHE A 51 17.95 7.81 28.30
C PHE A 51 19.44 7.66 28.69
N SER A 52 20.17 8.77 28.76
CA SER A 52 21.60 8.78 29.03
C SER A 52 21.98 8.52 30.50
N VAL A 53 21.02 8.43 31.41
CA VAL A 53 21.29 8.26 32.86
C VAL A 53 21.23 6.78 33.21
N THR A 54 22.36 6.23 33.65
CA THR A 54 22.52 4.80 33.97
C THR A 54 21.51 4.29 35.01
N SER A 55 21.18 5.08 36.00
CA SER A 55 20.24 4.67 37.08
C SER A 55 18.78 4.55 36.61
N ALA A 56 18.45 4.99 35.36
CA ALA A 56 17.15 4.75 34.76
C ALA A 56 16.99 3.31 34.24
N TRP A 57 18.03 2.51 34.23
CA TRP A 57 18.10 1.21 33.58
C TRP A 57 18.43 0.07 34.52
N SER A 58 17.89 -1.09 34.22
CA SER A 58 18.20 -2.37 34.87
C SER A 58 18.44 -3.45 33.83
N TYR A 59 19.14 -4.51 34.21
CA TYR A 59 19.28 -5.72 33.39
C TYR A 59 18.12 -6.71 33.57
N ASP A 60 17.19 -6.41 34.45
CA ASP A 60 15.97 -7.17 34.65
C ASP A 60 14.73 -6.27 34.74
N GLU A 61 13.57 -6.83 34.44
CA GLU A 61 12.28 -6.12 34.45
C GLU A 61 11.89 -5.62 35.85
N ALA A 62 12.29 -6.35 36.89
CA ALA A 62 11.97 -6.00 38.29
C ALA A 62 12.80 -4.84 38.83
N GLY A 63 13.82 -4.37 38.09
CA GLY A 63 14.73 -3.31 38.57
C GLY A 63 15.69 -3.77 39.65
N SER A 64 15.84 -5.08 39.88
CA SER A 64 16.67 -5.64 40.95
C SER A 64 18.16 -5.73 40.59
N GLN A 65 18.49 -5.61 39.30
CA GLN A 65 19.84 -5.64 38.76
C GLN A 65 20.18 -4.33 38.05
N PRO A 66 20.56 -3.26 38.81
CA PRO A 66 20.85 -1.96 38.19
C PRO A 66 21.90 -2.07 37.10
N ALA A 67 21.67 -1.40 35.98
CA ALA A 67 22.61 -1.37 34.87
C ALA A 67 23.91 -0.60 35.28
N MET A 68 25.04 -0.99 34.70
CA MET A 68 26.32 -0.33 34.91
C MET A 68 26.58 0.81 33.92
N SER A 69 25.79 0.88 32.83
CA SER A 69 25.84 1.92 31.80
C SER A 69 24.45 2.20 31.27
N ALA A 70 24.25 3.29 30.55
CA ALA A 70 23.09 3.47 29.72
C ALA A 70 23.18 2.57 28.45
N PRO A 71 22.06 2.22 27.81
CA PRO A 71 22.06 1.44 26.57
C PRO A 71 22.87 2.11 25.46
N SER A 72 23.45 1.29 24.60
CA SER A 72 24.21 1.67 23.41
C SER A 72 23.52 1.18 22.12
N GLU A 73 24.13 1.47 20.99
CA GLU A 73 23.65 1.02 19.65
C GLU A 73 23.59 -0.50 19.48
N TRP A 74 24.23 -1.27 20.38
CA TRP A 74 24.27 -2.73 20.35
C TRP A 74 23.21 -3.39 21.24
N ASP A 75 22.46 -2.60 22.00
CA ASP A 75 21.62 -3.10 23.07
C ASP A 75 20.13 -3.03 22.70
N SER A 76 19.36 -4.00 23.18
CA SER A 76 17.90 -3.99 23.12
C SER A 76 17.33 -3.28 24.34
N VAL A 77 16.39 -2.37 24.08
CA VAL A 77 15.70 -1.58 25.08
C VAL A 77 14.28 -2.08 25.26
N TYR A 78 13.97 -2.46 26.49
CA TYR A 78 12.64 -2.87 26.91
C TYR A 78 11.99 -1.74 27.71
N PHE A 79 10.87 -1.27 27.21
CA PHE A 79 10.02 -0.30 27.88
C PHE A 79 8.76 -1.01 28.37
N VAL A 80 8.85 -1.53 29.60
CA VAL A 80 7.76 -2.30 30.21
C VAL A 80 6.95 -1.40 31.13
N ASN A 81 5.65 -1.30 30.87
CA ASN A 81 4.74 -0.57 31.74
C ASN A 81 3.64 -1.49 32.26
N ASN A 82 3.79 -1.92 33.50
CA ASN A 82 2.83 -2.74 34.25
C ASN A 82 2.00 -1.91 35.25
N SER A 83 2.18 -0.58 35.28
CA SER A 83 1.41 0.34 36.12
C SER A 83 0.30 1.02 35.32
N GLY A 84 -0.79 1.42 35.94
CA GLY A 84 -1.85 2.23 35.31
C GLY A 84 -1.40 3.66 35.00
N GLU A 85 -0.17 4.05 35.37
CA GLU A 85 0.34 5.40 35.19
C GLU A 85 1.18 5.54 33.93
N LYS A 86 1.33 6.77 33.45
CA LYS A 86 2.17 7.12 32.32
C LYS A 86 3.65 7.03 32.72
N LYS A 87 4.45 6.32 31.93
CA LYS A 87 5.91 6.32 32.03
C LYS A 87 6.51 7.09 30.85
N THR A 88 7.51 7.91 31.12
CA THR A 88 8.14 8.76 30.11
C THR A 88 9.64 8.49 30.05
N LEU A 89 10.16 8.21 28.85
CA LEU A 89 11.58 8.11 28.54
C LEU A 89 11.99 9.36 27.73
N GLU A 90 12.92 10.13 28.26
CA GLU A 90 13.44 11.35 27.61
C GLU A 90 14.73 11.05 26.82
N LEU A 91 14.71 11.28 25.53
CA LEU A 91 15.88 11.28 24.65
C LEU A 91 16.53 12.67 24.72
N SER A 92 17.71 12.76 25.33
CA SER A 92 18.38 14.04 25.58
C SER A 92 19.57 14.33 24.65
N SER A 93 19.86 13.48 23.67
CA SER A 93 20.87 13.72 22.65
C SER A 93 20.24 13.90 21.27
N ALA A 94 20.92 14.66 20.40
CA ALA A 94 20.49 14.87 19.02
C ALA A 94 20.38 13.57 18.23
N GLU A 95 21.20 12.60 18.57
CA GLU A 95 21.17 11.26 17.98
C GLU A 95 21.16 10.22 19.09
N THR A 96 20.18 9.31 19.05
CA THR A 96 20.10 8.15 19.94
C THR A 96 19.98 6.91 19.07
N LYS A 97 20.89 5.95 19.29
CA LYS A 97 20.90 4.66 18.56
C LYS A 97 20.77 3.51 19.53
N ILE A 98 19.95 2.52 19.12
CA ILE A 98 19.79 1.25 19.84
C ILE A 98 19.58 0.12 18.84
N LYS A 99 19.74 -1.13 19.33
CA LYS A 99 19.54 -2.32 18.49
C LYS A 99 18.08 -2.63 18.24
N GLU A 100 17.28 -2.72 19.30
CA GLU A 100 15.84 -2.96 19.24
C GLU A 100 15.11 -2.13 20.28
N PHE A 101 13.89 -1.72 19.96
CA PHE A 101 13.00 -1.03 20.89
C PHE A 101 11.74 -1.85 21.10
N ILE A 102 11.55 -2.34 22.30
CA ILE A 102 10.50 -3.28 22.65
C ILE A 102 9.60 -2.65 23.70
N VAL A 103 8.34 -2.46 23.36
CA VAL A 103 7.31 -1.98 24.29
C VAL A 103 6.46 -3.14 24.71
N ALA A 104 6.31 -3.32 25.99
CA ALA A 104 5.48 -4.37 26.58
C ALA A 104 4.76 -3.86 27.84
N GLY A 105 3.73 -4.56 28.27
CA GLY A 105 3.04 -4.25 29.51
C GLY A 105 1.71 -4.94 29.64
N ASN A 106 1.23 -5.00 30.88
CA ASN A 106 0.01 -5.70 31.27
C ASN A 106 -1.09 -4.74 31.76
N SER A 107 -0.93 -3.43 31.59
CA SER A 107 -1.87 -2.46 32.15
C SER A 107 -2.21 -1.34 31.16
N ILE A 108 -3.23 -0.57 31.50
CA ILE A 108 -3.74 0.60 30.73
C ILE A 108 -2.73 1.78 30.73
N GLY A 109 -1.53 1.59 31.27
CA GLY A 109 -0.53 2.65 31.35
C GLY A 109 0.06 3.03 30.00
N LYS A 110 0.32 4.33 29.82
CA LYS A 110 0.99 4.87 28.62
C LYS A 110 2.50 4.78 28.78
N ALA A 111 3.17 4.24 27.76
CA ALA A 111 4.60 4.36 27.58
C ALA A 111 4.88 5.49 26.58
N GLU A 112 5.65 6.49 26.96
CA GLU A 112 5.91 7.68 26.16
C GLU A 112 7.42 7.87 25.99
N VAL A 113 7.86 8.10 24.77
CA VAL A 113 9.22 8.55 24.47
C VAL A 113 9.17 10.01 24.07
N VAL A 114 9.95 10.84 24.74
CA VAL A 114 9.98 12.29 24.51
C VAL A 114 11.38 12.70 24.09
N PHE A 115 11.47 13.52 23.07
CA PHE A 115 12.73 14.14 22.69
C PHE A 115 12.93 15.41 23.53
N GLY A 116 13.94 15.39 24.39
CA GLY A 116 14.24 16.51 25.29
C GLY A 116 15.00 17.65 24.62
N ASN A 117 15.11 18.78 25.34
CA ASN A 117 15.66 20.03 24.82
C ASN A 117 17.08 19.96 24.22
N ALA A 118 17.95 19.10 24.77
CA ALA A 118 19.33 18.99 24.28
C ALA A 118 19.45 18.27 22.92
N ALA A 119 18.37 17.62 22.47
CA ALA A 119 18.33 16.92 21.18
C ALA A 119 18.07 17.88 19.98
N LEU A 120 17.79 19.17 20.23
CA LEU A 120 16.99 19.97 19.33
C LEU A 120 17.72 21.08 18.56
N ASP A 121 19.06 21.13 18.66
CA ASP A 121 19.75 22.26 18.03
C ASP A 121 19.72 22.25 16.48
N ASN A 122 19.41 21.10 15.82
CA ASN A 122 19.21 21.04 14.37
C ASN A 122 18.33 19.88 13.90
N ASN A 123 18.74 18.62 14.14
CA ASN A 123 18.00 17.40 13.75
C ASN A 123 18.03 16.40 14.90
N ALA A 124 16.87 15.96 15.34
CA ALA A 124 16.76 14.91 16.32
C ALA A 124 16.46 13.57 15.64
N VAL A 125 17.31 12.57 15.88
CA VAL A 125 17.19 11.25 15.28
C VAL A 125 17.14 10.18 16.36
N PHE A 126 16.12 9.33 16.31
CA PHE A 126 16.07 8.09 17.06
C PHE A 126 16.18 6.93 16.07
N GLU A 127 17.34 6.29 16.04
CA GLU A 127 17.65 5.19 15.13
C GLU A 127 17.61 3.85 15.86
N ILE A 128 16.83 2.92 15.31
CA ILE A 128 16.72 1.55 15.79
C ILE A 128 17.25 0.63 14.71
N ASP A 129 18.45 0.04 14.93
CA ASP A 129 19.13 -0.84 13.95
C ASP A 129 18.44 -2.21 13.77
N GLY A 130 17.33 -2.42 14.42
CA GLY A 130 16.45 -3.57 14.30
C GLY A 130 14.99 -3.15 14.23
N LYS A 131 14.15 -3.78 15.04
CA LYS A 131 12.72 -3.56 15.00
C LYS A 131 12.22 -2.75 16.19
N ILE A 132 11.16 -1.97 15.92
CA ILE A 132 10.24 -1.52 16.95
C ILE A 132 9.21 -2.63 17.14
N LYS A 133 9.01 -3.10 18.36
CA LYS A 133 8.03 -4.15 18.68
C LYS A 133 7.07 -3.68 19.75
N GLY A 134 5.77 -3.78 19.48
CA GLY A 134 4.73 -3.65 20.50
C GLY A 134 4.19 -5.03 20.84
N LEU A 135 4.52 -5.54 22.02
CA LEU A 135 4.11 -6.86 22.49
C LEU A 135 2.81 -6.74 23.28
N ILE A 136 1.85 -7.62 22.99
CA ILE A 136 0.61 -7.69 23.74
C ILE A 136 0.87 -8.43 25.06
N GLY A 137 0.60 -7.75 26.17
CA GLY A 137 0.60 -8.35 27.49
C GLY A 137 -0.74 -9.01 27.83
N THR A 138 -0.80 -9.73 28.94
CA THR A 138 -1.98 -10.43 29.43
C THR A 138 -3.04 -9.53 30.10
N GLY A 139 -2.88 -8.21 30.05
CA GLY A 139 -3.74 -7.22 30.69
C GLY A 139 -4.52 -6.33 29.73
N LEU A 140 -5.44 -5.58 30.24
CA LEU A 140 -6.33 -4.66 29.54
C LEU A 140 -5.56 -3.51 28.88
N GLY A 141 -5.45 -3.51 27.56
CA GLY A 141 -5.09 -2.35 26.74
C GLY A 141 -3.68 -1.79 26.91
N ASN A 142 -2.79 -2.07 25.97
CA ASN A 142 -1.49 -1.40 25.89
C ASN A 142 -1.63 -0.15 25.00
N TYR A 143 -1.44 1.04 25.59
CA TYR A 143 -1.31 2.29 24.85
C TYR A 143 0.16 2.70 24.83
N PHE A 144 0.74 2.79 23.66
CA PHE A 144 2.05 3.36 23.47
C PHE A 144 1.95 4.61 22.61
N THR A 145 2.43 5.72 23.12
CA THR A 145 2.47 6.99 22.41
C THR A 145 3.92 7.45 22.32
N MET A 146 4.44 7.58 21.11
CA MET A 146 5.63 8.37 20.83
C MET A 146 5.21 9.82 20.65
N ASP A 147 5.11 10.57 21.71
CA ASP A 147 4.92 12.01 21.66
C ASP A 147 6.29 12.70 21.72
N GLY A 148 6.67 13.36 20.63
CA GLY A 148 7.73 14.34 20.67
C GLY A 148 7.18 15.66 21.19
N SER A 149 7.11 15.87 22.49
CA SER A 149 6.86 17.21 23.03
C SER A 149 8.19 17.96 23.14
N PHE A 150 8.37 18.93 22.25
CA PHE A 150 9.58 19.74 22.20
C PHE A 150 9.40 21.03 22.97
N TRP A 151 10.32 21.27 23.87
CA TRP A 151 10.44 22.52 24.60
C TRP A 151 11.67 23.24 24.05
N THR A 152 11.52 24.15 23.10
CA THR A 152 12.61 25.05 22.76
C THR A 152 12.29 26.47 23.15
N THR A 153 13.30 27.18 23.61
CA THR A 153 13.19 28.59 24.00
C THR A 153 13.57 29.55 22.91
N THR A 154 14.03 29.09 21.74
CA THR A 154 14.51 29.98 20.65
C THR A 154 14.22 29.37 19.28
N GLY A 155 13.55 30.11 18.43
CA GLY A 155 13.01 29.83 17.12
C GLY A 155 13.88 29.16 16.05
N GLN A 156 14.50 28.03 16.33
CA GLN A 156 15.24 27.23 15.35
C GLN A 156 14.38 26.12 14.78
N THR A 157 14.57 25.85 13.50
CA THR A 157 13.91 24.85 12.69
C THR A 157 14.45 23.47 13.02
N THR A 158 13.66 22.60 13.58
CA THR A 158 14.11 21.26 13.95
C THR A 158 13.39 20.19 13.13
N ASN A 159 14.17 19.32 12.52
CA ASN A 159 13.66 18.09 11.91
C ASN A 159 13.74 16.95 12.94
N VAL A 160 12.71 16.11 12.96
CA VAL A 160 12.65 14.95 13.84
C VAL A 160 12.44 13.69 13.02
N THR A 161 13.31 12.72 13.22
CA THR A 161 13.20 11.44 12.52
C THR A 161 13.24 10.29 13.52
N VAL A 162 12.26 9.39 13.41
CA VAL A 162 12.34 8.05 14.00
C VAL A 162 12.53 7.06 12.86
N ARG A 163 13.60 6.26 12.94
CA ARG A 163 13.93 5.29 11.91
C ARG A 163 14.18 3.92 12.51
N ALA A 164 13.63 2.87 11.87
CA ALA A 164 13.85 1.49 12.25
C ALA A 164 13.94 0.58 11.01
N LYS A 165 14.53 -0.60 11.16
CA LYS A 165 14.58 -1.61 10.10
C LYS A 165 13.30 -2.42 9.95
N GLY A 166 12.41 -2.39 10.95
CA GLY A 166 11.09 -3.00 10.88
C GLY A 166 10.20 -2.54 12.01
N PHE A 167 8.91 -2.82 11.89
CA PHE A 167 7.90 -2.48 12.88
C PHE A 167 6.91 -3.63 13.02
N GLU A 168 6.68 -4.09 14.24
CA GLU A 168 5.73 -5.15 14.56
C GLU A 168 4.87 -4.72 15.75
N LEU A 169 3.55 -4.65 15.54
CA LEU A 169 2.59 -4.29 16.58
C LEU A 169 1.52 -5.37 16.72
N GLY A 170 1.18 -5.71 17.95
CA GLY A 170 0.19 -6.73 18.23
C GLY A 170 0.72 -8.15 18.04
N VAL A 171 2.03 -8.36 18.21
CA VAL A 171 2.67 -9.68 18.09
C VAL A 171 2.61 -10.41 19.42
N GLU A 172 2.33 -11.71 19.40
CA GLU A 172 2.39 -12.58 20.57
C GLU A 172 3.82 -12.67 21.10
N GLY A 173 4.02 -12.65 22.41
CA GLY A 173 5.35 -12.87 22.93
C GLY A 173 5.62 -12.52 24.37
N TYR A 174 4.68 -11.94 25.10
CA TYR A 174 4.90 -11.66 26.51
C TYR A 174 3.92 -12.45 27.39
N GLY A 175 4.38 -13.56 27.96
CA GLY A 175 3.67 -14.25 29.03
C GLY A 175 2.62 -15.28 28.65
N GLY A 176 2.56 -15.72 27.39
CA GLY A 176 1.60 -16.74 26.94
C GLY A 176 0.27 -16.16 26.48
N GLY A 177 -0.38 -16.82 25.52
CA GLY A 177 -1.58 -16.35 24.83
C GLY A 177 -2.69 -15.93 25.80
N TYR A 178 -3.28 -14.77 25.53
CA TYR A 178 -4.42 -14.25 26.28
C TYR A 178 -5.64 -15.16 26.12
N GLN A 179 -6.20 -15.60 27.24
CA GLN A 179 -7.38 -16.48 27.30
C GLN A 179 -8.64 -15.74 27.81
N GLY A 180 -8.56 -14.41 27.96
CA GLY A 180 -9.64 -13.61 28.55
C GLY A 180 -10.77 -13.26 27.59
N THR A 181 -11.83 -12.69 28.15
CA THR A 181 -13.02 -12.22 27.43
C THR A 181 -13.00 -10.71 27.17
N ASP A 182 -11.94 -10.01 27.57
CA ASP A 182 -11.87 -8.55 27.52
C ASP A 182 -11.38 -8.04 26.18
N THR A 183 -11.81 -6.84 25.82
CA THR A 183 -11.37 -6.14 24.60
C THR A 183 -9.98 -5.60 24.83
N ILE A 184 -9.03 -5.93 23.95
CA ILE A 184 -7.65 -5.44 24.00
C ILE A 184 -7.49 -4.35 22.93
N HIS A 185 -7.00 -3.18 23.36
CA HIS A 185 -6.60 -2.11 22.46
C HIS A 185 -5.09 -1.94 22.50
N THR A 186 -4.43 -2.14 21.37
CA THR A 186 -3.01 -1.88 21.23
C THR A 186 -2.84 -0.70 20.26
N VAL A 187 -2.53 0.46 20.81
CA VAL A 187 -2.35 1.68 20.01
C VAL A 187 -0.91 2.14 20.12
N PHE A 188 -0.26 2.28 18.98
CA PHE A 188 1.05 2.90 18.87
C PHE A 188 0.88 4.22 18.12
N THR A 189 1.16 5.33 18.80
CA THR A 189 1.06 6.67 18.22
C THR A 189 2.45 7.23 17.97
N VAL A 190 2.73 7.63 16.76
CA VAL A 190 3.90 8.43 16.40
C VAL A 190 3.40 9.86 16.19
N ALA A 191 3.61 10.71 17.17
CA ALA A 191 3.18 12.09 17.15
C ALA A 191 4.30 12.98 17.65
N PHE A 192 4.61 14.04 16.92
CA PHE A 192 5.55 15.04 17.34
C PHE A 192 4.73 16.30 17.66
N GLY A 193 4.69 16.64 18.94
CA GLY A 193 3.71 17.53 19.54
C GLY A 193 3.64 18.96 19.01
N SER A 194 2.55 19.62 19.36
CA SER A 194 1.98 20.85 18.82
C SER A 194 2.69 22.16 19.19
N ARG A 195 3.92 22.18 19.63
CA ARG A 195 4.62 23.46 19.90
C ARG A 195 5.52 23.84 18.73
N SER A 196 5.08 24.76 18.00
CA SER A 196 5.50 25.69 16.94
C SER A 196 6.94 25.70 16.38
N ILE A 197 7.76 24.69 16.53
CA ILE A 197 9.17 24.73 16.12
C ILE A 197 9.61 23.52 15.28
N ILE A 198 8.79 22.47 15.17
CA ILE A 198 9.09 21.34 14.28
C ILE A 198 8.67 21.75 12.88
N THR A 199 9.64 21.84 11.98
CA THR A 199 9.39 22.12 10.57
C THR A 199 9.13 20.88 9.78
N HIS A 200 9.71 19.74 10.19
CA HIS A 200 9.50 18.48 9.50
C HIS A 200 9.65 17.29 10.44
N SER A 201 8.73 16.35 10.34
CA SER A 201 8.72 15.13 11.14
C SER A 201 8.58 13.90 10.27
N GLU A 202 9.44 12.91 10.50
CA GLU A 202 9.46 11.67 9.72
C GLU A 202 9.41 10.42 10.59
N PHE A 203 8.69 9.42 10.09
CA PHE A 203 8.71 8.06 10.59
C PHE A 203 9.10 7.12 9.46
N ILE A 204 10.29 6.50 9.55
CA ILE A 204 10.88 5.71 8.47
C ILE A 204 11.09 4.28 8.94
N ILE A 205 10.52 3.34 8.21
CA ILE A 205 10.75 1.90 8.39
C ILE A 205 11.41 1.36 7.11
N ASP A 206 12.67 0.93 7.23
CA ASP A 206 13.46 0.46 6.08
C ASP A 206 13.02 -0.91 5.56
N GLY A 207 12.35 -1.71 6.38
CA GLY A 207 11.79 -3.01 6.02
C GLY A 207 10.26 -3.04 6.11
N ASP A 208 9.72 -4.18 6.55
CA ASP A 208 8.29 -4.41 6.63
C ASP A 208 7.66 -3.82 7.91
N VAL A 209 6.41 -3.42 7.79
CA VAL A 209 5.50 -3.16 8.91
C VAL A 209 4.53 -4.32 9.02
N LYS A 210 4.39 -4.88 10.22
CA LYS A 210 3.41 -5.91 10.53
C LYS A 210 2.48 -5.42 11.63
N LEU A 211 1.19 -5.33 11.30
CA LEU A 211 0.12 -5.04 12.26
C LEU A 211 -0.80 -6.26 12.33
N GLY A 212 -1.11 -6.68 13.52
CA GLY A 212 -2.09 -7.72 13.68
C GLY A 212 -1.95 -8.44 15.00
N GLY A 213 -3.09 -8.78 15.57
CA GLY A 213 -3.21 -9.51 16.80
C GLY A 213 -3.41 -11.00 16.53
N TYR A 214 -2.93 -11.79 17.42
CA TYR A 214 -3.16 -13.21 17.47
C TYR A 214 -4.49 -13.52 18.18
N GLY A 215 -5.33 -14.36 17.54
CA GLY A 215 -6.22 -15.32 18.19
C GLY A 215 -7.19 -14.83 19.27
N TYR A 216 -7.60 -13.56 19.25
CA TYR A 216 -8.48 -13.05 20.29
C TYR A 216 -9.95 -13.27 19.92
N LYS A 217 -10.66 -13.98 20.76
CA LYS A 217 -12.10 -14.27 20.58
C LYS A 217 -13.00 -13.05 20.73
N ASN A 218 -12.48 -11.90 21.16
CA ASN A 218 -13.24 -10.68 21.40
C ASN A 218 -12.60 -9.49 20.72
N GLN A 219 -13.39 -8.50 20.37
CA GLN A 219 -13.05 -7.27 19.64
C GLN A 219 -11.76 -6.63 20.16
N SER A 220 -10.64 -6.87 19.50
CA SER A 220 -9.36 -6.23 19.79
C SER A 220 -9.02 -5.23 18.69
N GLU A 221 -8.49 -4.08 19.06
CA GLU A 221 -8.04 -3.06 18.14
C GLU A 221 -6.51 -2.97 18.19
N THR A 222 -5.87 -3.12 17.02
CA THR A 222 -4.45 -2.80 16.85
C THR A 222 -4.36 -1.60 15.92
N SER A 223 -3.85 -0.48 16.41
CA SER A 223 -3.79 0.75 15.63
C SER A 223 -2.40 1.37 15.65
N LEU A 224 -1.89 1.68 14.45
CA LEU A 224 -0.77 2.59 14.26
C LEU A 224 -1.32 3.97 13.89
N VAL A 225 -1.14 4.95 14.78
CA VAL A 225 -1.58 6.33 14.56
C VAL A 225 -0.38 7.17 14.15
N LEU A 226 -0.42 7.77 12.98
CA LEU A 226 0.65 8.57 12.40
C LEU A 226 0.25 10.06 12.40
N ASN A 227 0.96 10.86 13.18
CA ASN A 227 0.83 12.32 13.23
C ASN A 227 2.20 12.95 12.90
N VAL A 228 2.66 12.71 11.69
CA VAL A 228 3.95 13.14 11.15
C VAL A 228 3.76 13.79 9.78
N ASP A 229 4.74 14.55 9.30
CA ASP A 229 4.67 15.12 7.95
C ASP A 229 4.83 14.03 6.90
N ARG A 230 5.75 13.09 7.14
CA ARG A 230 6.03 12.01 6.22
C ARG A 230 6.25 10.69 6.97
N ALA A 231 5.57 9.64 6.54
CA ALA A 231 5.84 8.27 6.92
C ALA A 231 6.31 7.47 5.71
N VAL A 232 7.34 6.64 5.88
CA VAL A 232 7.90 5.80 4.81
C VAL A 232 8.05 4.38 5.33
N VAL A 233 7.52 3.43 4.57
CA VAL A 233 7.77 1.99 4.74
C VAL A 233 8.36 1.47 3.44
N ASN A 234 9.69 1.27 3.40
CA ASN A 234 10.36 0.79 2.20
C ASN A 234 9.99 -0.65 1.83
N GLY A 235 9.57 -1.44 2.82
CA GLY A 235 9.02 -2.77 2.63
C GLY A 235 7.50 -2.79 2.48
N VAL A 236 6.89 -3.91 2.83
CA VAL A 236 5.46 -4.16 2.72
C VAL A 236 4.76 -3.91 4.04
N VAL A 237 3.64 -3.20 3.99
CA VAL A 237 2.71 -3.11 5.11
C VAL A 237 1.82 -4.34 5.08
N LYS A 238 2.01 -5.22 6.07
CA LYS A 238 1.23 -6.44 6.27
C LYS A 238 0.25 -6.23 7.40
N ILE A 239 -1.02 -6.16 7.07
CA ILE A 239 -2.09 -6.06 8.04
C ILE A 239 -2.68 -7.45 8.22
N GLN A 240 -2.75 -7.89 9.46
CA GLN A 240 -3.36 -9.15 9.83
C GLN A 240 -4.58 -8.86 10.69
N SER A 241 -5.70 -9.44 10.34
CA SER A 241 -6.86 -9.51 11.20
C SER A 241 -7.06 -10.97 11.60
N ASP A 242 -7.09 -11.24 12.87
CA ASP A 242 -7.30 -12.58 13.38
C ASP A 242 -8.61 -12.62 14.18
N GLY A 243 -9.59 -13.30 13.63
CA GLY A 243 -10.85 -13.65 14.27
C GLY A 243 -11.85 -12.51 14.42
N MET A 244 -11.69 -11.58 15.34
CA MET A 244 -12.61 -10.45 15.60
C MET A 244 -11.86 -9.14 15.88
N GLY A 245 -10.59 -9.07 15.58
CA GLY A 245 -9.77 -7.89 15.81
C GLY A 245 -9.70 -6.98 14.60
N TRP A 246 -9.56 -5.68 14.85
CA TRP A 246 -9.37 -4.66 13.82
C TRP A 246 -7.92 -4.16 13.84
N SER A 247 -7.28 -4.19 12.70
CA SER A 247 -5.92 -3.65 12.57
C SER A 247 -5.92 -2.47 11.60
N ASN A 248 -5.50 -1.31 12.07
CA ASN A 248 -5.65 -0.08 11.32
C ASN A 248 -4.40 0.79 11.34
N ILE A 249 -4.19 1.55 10.25
CA ILE A 249 -3.30 2.70 10.23
C ILE A 249 -4.16 3.96 10.09
N LYS A 250 -3.98 4.89 11.02
CA LYS A 250 -4.76 6.13 11.09
C LYS A 250 -3.84 7.33 10.83
N ASN A 251 -4.04 8.03 9.71
CA ASN A 251 -3.36 9.30 9.45
C ASN A 251 -4.00 10.38 10.30
N SER A 252 -3.20 11.12 11.08
CA SER A 252 -3.68 12.09 12.05
C SER A 252 -3.09 13.49 11.86
N LYS A 253 -2.45 13.75 10.70
CA LYS A 253 -1.89 15.07 10.37
C LYS A 253 -2.37 15.50 8.98
N ASP A 254 -2.76 16.76 8.88
CA ASP A 254 -3.11 17.36 7.58
C ASP A 254 -1.87 17.52 6.71
N GLY A 255 -2.01 17.26 5.40
CA GLY A 255 -0.90 17.27 4.46
C GLY A 255 0.07 16.09 4.59
N MET A 256 -0.19 15.11 5.46
CA MET A 256 0.68 13.95 5.64
C MET A 256 0.84 13.15 4.35
N VAL A 257 2.08 12.72 4.07
CA VAL A 257 2.40 11.75 3.01
C VAL A 257 2.84 10.44 3.64
N PHE A 258 2.16 9.35 3.28
CA PHE A 258 2.51 8.01 3.68
C PHE A 258 2.92 7.17 2.47
N GLU A 259 4.21 6.85 2.37
CA GLU A 259 4.78 6.04 1.28
C GLU A 259 5.00 4.60 1.74
N LEU A 260 4.67 3.62 0.91
CA LEU A 260 4.89 2.21 1.23
C LEU A 260 5.24 1.37 0.00
N GLY A 261 6.07 0.35 0.20
CA GLY A 261 6.52 -0.56 -0.85
C GLY A 261 5.45 -1.56 -1.28
N GLY A 262 4.33 -1.64 -0.57
CA GLY A 262 3.16 -2.45 -0.88
C GLY A 262 2.25 -2.65 0.32
N LEU A 263 0.98 -2.97 0.06
CA LEU A 263 -0.03 -3.22 1.06
C LEU A 263 -0.64 -4.61 0.86
N GLN A 264 -0.61 -5.43 1.90
CA GLN A 264 -1.08 -6.81 1.85
C GLN A 264 -1.90 -7.16 3.09
N LEU A 265 -2.98 -7.93 2.90
CA LEU A 265 -3.66 -8.64 3.96
C LEU A 265 -3.02 -10.02 4.13
N THR A 266 -2.67 -10.39 5.37
CA THR A 266 -2.03 -11.69 5.64
C THR A 266 -3.03 -12.79 5.98
N ASP A 267 -4.26 -12.42 6.39
CA ASP A 267 -5.36 -13.35 6.61
C ASP A 267 -6.60 -12.83 5.89
N GLU A 268 -7.18 -13.67 5.03
CA GLU A 268 -8.30 -13.29 4.15
C GLU A 268 -9.67 -13.42 4.83
N THR A 269 -9.73 -13.96 6.03
CA THR A 269 -10.99 -14.28 6.71
C THR A 269 -11.68 -13.07 7.32
N HIS A 270 -10.93 -12.00 7.63
CA HIS A 270 -11.47 -10.81 8.26
C HIS A 270 -11.03 -9.53 7.55
N VAL A 271 -11.99 -8.66 7.31
CA VAL A 271 -11.87 -7.50 6.42
C VAL A 271 -12.01 -6.15 7.14
N ASP A 272 -12.08 -6.16 8.46
CA ASP A 272 -12.24 -4.95 9.27
C ASP A 272 -10.88 -4.25 9.54
N CYS A 273 -10.00 -4.26 8.53
CA CYS A 273 -8.67 -3.64 8.55
C CYS A 273 -8.63 -2.46 7.60
N GLY A 274 -7.76 -1.50 7.88
CA GLY A 274 -7.70 -0.38 6.94
C GLY A 274 -6.58 0.62 7.12
N ILE A 275 -6.49 1.50 6.13
CA ILE A 275 -5.71 2.74 6.15
C ILE A 275 -6.68 3.88 5.88
N TYR A 276 -6.75 4.85 6.80
CA TYR A 276 -7.68 5.97 6.68
C TYR A 276 -7.23 7.18 7.50
N ASN A 277 -7.82 8.33 7.23
CA ASN A 277 -7.63 9.51 8.07
C ASN A 277 -8.35 9.35 9.41
N ASN A 278 -7.76 9.87 10.47
CA ASN A 278 -8.39 9.88 11.77
C ASN A 278 -9.75 10.61 11.66
N PRO A 279 -10.85 9.93 12.03
CA PRO A 279 -12.18 10.52 11.90
C PRO A 279 -12.30 11.80 12.73
N ASN A 280 -13.20 12.69 12.33
CA ASN A 280 -13.52 13.97 12.96
C ASN A 280 -12.47 15.08 12.83
N MET A 281 -11.35 14.88 12.16
CA MET A 281 -10.30 15.89 12.03
C MET A 281 -10.36 16.70 10.72
N GLY A 282 -11.05 16.22 9.68
CA GLY A 282 -11.15 16.92 8.39
C GLY A 282 -9.82 17.01 7.63
N LEU A 283 -9.03 15.95 7.67
CA LEU A 283 -7.67 15.90 7.17
C LEU A 283 -7.62 15.59 5.66
N THR A 284 -6.64 16.16 4.97
CA THR A 284 -6.21 15.69 3.66
C THR A 284 -4.86 15.02 3.80
N SER A 285 -4.74 13.76 3.40
CA SER A 285 -3.48 13.02 3.37
C SER A 285 -3.30 12.29 2.05
N THR A 286 -2.08 11.81 1.80
CA THR A 286 -1.73 11.08 0.59
C THR A 286 -1.07 9.76 0.93
N LEU A 287 -1.61 8.67 0.38
CA LEU A 287 -1.03 7.33 0.43
C LEU A 287 -0.35 7.03 -0.90
N VAL A 288 0.95 6.74 -0.87
CA VAL A 288 1.76 6.51 -2.07
C VAL A 288 2.27 5.07 -2.09
N PHE A 289 1.91 4.32 -3.12
CA PHE A 289 2.42 2.97 -3.37
C PHE A 289 3.68 3.02 -4.23
N LYS A 290 4.79 2.51 -3.69
CA LYS A 290 6.10 2.37 -4.34
C LYS A 290 6.44 0.92 -4.66
N ASN A 291 5.45 0.12 -5.02
CA ASN A 291 5.60 -1.32 -5.28
C ASN A 291 6.73 -1.58 -6.27
N ALA A 292 7.64 -2.48 -5.93
CA ALA A 292 8.74 -2.85 -6.79
C ALA A 292 8.24 -3.59 -8.04
N LYS A 293 8.98 -3.47 -9.14
CA LYS A 293 8.68 -4.18 -10.38
C LYS A 293 8.58 -5.69 -10.14
N GLY A 294 7.55 -6.31 -10.71
CA GLY A 294 7.28 -7.74 -10.60
C GLY A 294 6.57 -8.15 -9.29
N THR A 295 6.22 -7.21 -8.42
CA THR A 295 5.37 -7.50 -7.26
C THR A 295 3.90 -7.31 -7.59
N ASP A 296 3.04 -8.13 -6.96
CA ASP A 296 1.57 -8.01 -7.01
C ASP A 296 1.03 -8.21 -5.60
N TYR A 297 0.56 -7.13 -4.97
CA TYR A 297 0.04 -7.15 -3.61
C TYR A 297 -1.48 -6.97 -3.62
N LYS A 298 -2.16 -7.82 -2.86
CA LYS A 298 -3.61 -7.81 -2.69
C LYS A 298 -3.98 -7.36 -1.28
N PHE A 299 -4.89 -6.42 -1.18
CA PHE A 299 -5.46 -5.96 0.08
C PHE A 299 -6.97 -5.93 -0.01
N ARG A 300 -7.61 -6.63 0.92
CA ARG A 300 -9.06 -6.62 1.11
C ARG A 300 -9.35 -5.94 2.43
N GLY A 301 -9.77 -4.68 2.38
CA GLY A 301 -10.00 -3.90 3.59
C GLY A 301 -10.39 -2.47 3.26
N ASN A 302 -10.50 -1.63 4.28
CA ASN A 302 -10.94 -0.27 4.12
C ASN A 302 -9.76 0.68 3.83
N VAL A 303 -9.71 1.23 2.62
CA VAL A 303 -8.80 2.34 2.28
C VAL A 303 -9.68 3.51 1.86
N SER A 304 -9.90 4.45 2.77
CA SER A 304 -10.93 5.48 2.60
C SER A 304 -10.63 6.75 3.38
N ASP A 305 -11.47 7.77 3.22
CA ASP A 305 -11.33 9.07 3.88
C ASP A 305 -11.46 8.97 5.40
N PHE A 306 -12.26 8.04 5.91
CA PHE A 306 -12.36 7.68 7.32
C PHE A 306 -12.67 6.19 7.48
N GLY A 307 -12.31 5.64 8.63
CA GLY A 307 -12.52 4.25 8.95
C GLY A 307 -13.99 3.84 9.04
N TYR A 308 -14.18 2.65 9.52
CA TYR A 308 -15.50 2.10 9.81
C TYR A 308 -16.20 2.90 10.89
N LEU A 309 -17.26 3.60 10.53
CA LEU A 309 -18.05 4.38 11.48
C LEU A 309 -19.51 3.93 11.43
N SER A 310 -20.05 3.60 12.59
CA SER A 310 -21.49 3.33 12.76
C SER A 310 -22.33 4.62 12.78
N THR A 311 -21.67 5.78 12.98
CA THR A 311 -22.29 7.11 12.99
C THR A 311 -21.50 8.06 12.10
N PRO A 312 -22.13 9.10 11.51
CA PRO A 312 -21.42 10.09 10.70
C PRO A 312 -20.28 10.71 11.51
N PRO A 313 -19.08 10.89 10.91
CA PRO A 313 -18.06 11.68 11.55
C PRO A 313 -18.51 13.12 11.72
N ALA A 314 -18.08 13.77 12.79
CA ALA A 314 -18.40 15.18 13.03
C ALA A 314 -17.85 16.09 11.91
N ASN A 315 -16.78 15.67 11.24
CA ASN A 315 -16.20 16.36 10.10
C ASN A 315 -16.08 15.40 8.90
N THR A 316 -16.84 15.67 7.84
CA THR A 316 -16.89 14.87 6.60
C THR A 316 -15.94 15.39 5.52
N ASN A 317 -15.08 16.37 5.81
CA ASN A 317 -14.19 16.99 4.83
C ASN A 317 -12.84 16.25 4.67
N SER A 318 -12.64 15.14 5.35
CA SER A 318 -11.44 14.32 5.17
C SER A 318 -11.33 13.79 3.75
N LYS A 319 -10.09 13.76 3.21
CA LYS A 319 -9.76 13.21 1.90
C LYS A 319 -8.49 12.38 1.98
N LEU A 320 -8.55 11.14 1.53
CA LEU A 320 -7.38 10.31 1.33
C LEU A 320 -7.06 10.24 -0.17
N ASN A 321 -6.00 10.92 -0.59
CA ASN A 321 -5.47 10.77 -1.94
C ASN A 321 -4.64 9.50 -2.03
N ILE A 322 -4.72 8.81 -3.16
CA ILE A 322 -3.98 7.58 -3.43
C ILE A 322 -3.15 7.78 -4.69
N VAL A 323 -1.87 7.46 -4.60
CA VAL A 323 -0.92 7.56 -5.72
C VAL A 323 -0.25 6.22 -5.92
N MET A 324 -0.36 5.65 -7.11
CA MET A 324 0.46 4.54 -7.55
C MET A 324 1.64 5.09 -8.35
N ASP A 325 2.84 4.96 -7.81
CA ASP A 325 4.08 5.51 -8.37
C ASP A 325 5.20 4.46 -8.45
N GLY A 326 4.93 3.23 -8.00
CA GLY A 326 5.81 2.08 -8.15
C GLY A 326 5.59 1.36 -9.49
N GLU A 327 6.54 0.51 -9.90
CA GLU A 327 6.48 -0.25 -11.15
C GLU A 327 5.73 -1.59 -11.03
N GLY A 328 5.40 -2.01 -9.81
CA GLY A 328 4.66 -3.26 -9.54
C GLY A 328 3.15 -3.09 -9.62
N THR A 329 2.44 -4.01 -9.01
CA THR A 329 0.97 -4.03 -8.97
C THR A 329 0.47 -3.91 -7.54
N GLN A 330 -0.55 -3.08 -7.35
CA GLN A 330 -1.32 -2.99 -6.12
C GLN A 330 -2.80 -3.21 -6.41
N ARG A 331 -3.43 -4.14 -5.69
CA ARG A 331 -4.86 -4.41 -5.75
C ARG A 331 -5.51 -4.06 -4.44
N ILE A 332 -6.55 -3.26 -4.48
CA ILE A 332 -7.34 -2.89 -3.30
C ILE A 332 -8.79 -3.24 -3.58
N TYR A 333 -9.39 -3.99 -2.67
CA TYR A 333 -10.81 -4.28 -2.68
C TYR A 333 -11.43 -3.77 -1.38
N THR A 334 -12.17 -2.68 -1.46
CA THR A 334 -12.88 -2.14 -0.31
C THR A 334 -14.15 -2.95 -0.07
N TYR A 335 -14.11 -3.77 0.97
CA TYR A 335 -15.18 -4.69 1.33
C TYR A 335 -16.12 -4.10 2.37
N ARG A 336 -17.39 -4.51 2.32
CA ARG A 336 -18.52 -4.12 3.15
C ARG A 336 -19.10 -2.73 2.91
N ALA A 337 -20.08 -2.75 2.07
CA ALA A 337 -20.95 -1.62 1.85
C ALA A 337 -22.25 -1.65 2.66
N ASN A 338 -22.73 -2.83 3.02
CA ASN A 338 -24.12 -2.93 3.50
C ASN A 338 -24.34 -2.35 4.89
N ASP A 339 -23.28 -2.26 5.72
CA ASP A 339 -23.36 -1.79 7.09
C ASP A 339 -22.68 -0.45 7.35
N LEU A 340 -21.97 0.11 6.34
CA LEU A 340 -21.14 1.29 6.50
C LEU A 340 -21.80 2.52 5.89
N ALA A 341 -22.65 3.12 6.67
CA ALA A 341 -23.35 4.33 6.27
C ALA A 341 -22.40 5.50 5.93
N TYR A 342 -21.10 5.43 6.32
CA TYR A 342 -20.24 6.62 6.34
C TYR A 342 -18.81 6.44 5.80
N SER A 343 -18.44 5.30 5.22
CA SER A 343 -17.17 5.19 4.51
C SER A 343 -17.26 5.94 3.18
N THR A 344 -16.35 6.87 2.94
CA THR A 344 -16.29 7.66 1.70
C THR A 344 -14.96 7.53 1.02
N GLN A 345 -14.96 7.73 -0.28
CA GLN A 345 -13.78 7.94 -1.11
C GLN A 345 -13.99 9.23 -1.90
N SER A 346 -13.39 10.32 -1.47
CA SER A 346 -13.52 11.63 -2.10
C SER A 346 -12.18 12.23 -2.54
N GLY A 347 -11.07 11.55 -2.24
CA GLY A 347 -9.74 11.94 -2.69
C GLY A 347 -9.49 11.63 -4.16
N THR A 348 -8.30 11.94 -4.63
CA THR A 348 -7.85 11.65 -6.00
C THR A 348 -7.03 10.37 -6.03
N PHE A 349 -7.35 9.49 -6.97
CA PHE A 349 -6.54 8.33 -7.33
C PHE A 349 -5.68 8.70 -8.53
N THR A 350 -4.36 8.71 -8.36
CA THR A 350 -3.41 9.02 -9.43
C THR A 350 -2.56 7.80 -9.73
N VAL A 351 -2.50 7.40 -11.00
CA VAL A 351 -1.69 6.27 -11.44
C VAL A 351 -0.60 6.78 -12.37
N ASN A 352 0.61 6.96 -11.82
CA ASN A 352 1.78 7.45 -12.54
C ASN A 352 2.53 6.31 -13.24
N ASN A 353 2.68 5.17 -12.54
CA ASN A 353 3.43 4.00 -13.01
C ASN A 353 2.76 2.71 -12.55
N GLY A 354 3.23 1.57 -13.07
CA GLY A 354 2.79 0.24 -12.68
C GLY A 354 1.31 0.00 -12.93
N LYS A 355 0.72 -0.89 -12.12
CA LYS A 355 -0.69 -1.26 -12.24
C LYS A 355 -1.41 -1.06 -10.91
N PHE A 356 -2.53 -0.36 -10.93
CA PHE A 356 -3.38 -0.16 -9.77
C PHE A 356 -4.79 -0.67 -10.04
N TYR A 357 -5.28 -1.55 -9.19
CA TYR A 357 -6.63 -2.10 -9.30
C TYR A 357 -7.46 -1.71 -8.09
N LEU A 358 -8.66 -1.23 -8.32
CA LEU A 358 -9.61 -0.84 -7.29
C LEU A 358 -10.94 -1.56 -7.47
N GLY A 359 -11.42 -2.15 -6.38
CA GLY A 359 -12.78 -2.62 -6.26
C GLY A 359 -13.51 -1.86 -5.15
N ASN A 360 -14.52 -1.10 -5.51
CA ASN A 360 -15.34 -0.35 -4.56
C ASN A 360 -16.84 -0.51 -4.84
N GLY A 361 -17.22 -1.60 -5.51
CA GLY A 361 -18.58 -1.86 -6.00
C GLY A 361 -19.66 -1.87 -4.94
N LEU A 362 -19.27 -2.10 -3.69
CA LEU A 362 -20.20 -2.16 -2.58
C LEU A 362 -20.34 -0.83 -1.80
N LEU A 363 -19.52 0.19 -2.08
CA LEU A 363 -19.76 1.52 -1.51
C LEU A 363 -21.04 2.11 -2.10
N ARG A 364 -21.83 2.73 -1.25
CA ARG A 364 -23.05 3.42 -1.70
C ARG A 364 -22.69 4.50 -2.71
N GLU A 365 -23.50 4.66 -3.73
CA GLU A 365 -23.25 5.59 -4.83
C GLU A 365 -23.03 7.02 -4.33
N GLU A 366 -23.80 7.47 -3.35
CA GLU A 366 -23.66 8.79 -2.74
C GLU A 366 -22.31 9.02 -2.04
N ASN A 367 -21.58 7.95 -1.69
CA ASN A 367 -20.27 8.01 -1.05
C ASN A 367 -19.10 7.94 -2.04
N ARG A 368 -19.38 7.84 -3.35
CA ARG A 368 -18.40 7.71 -4.42
C ARG A 368 -18.11 9.07 -5.03
N LYS A 369 -17.19 9.82 -4.41
CA LYS A 369 -16.86 11.20 -4.83
C LYS A 369 -15.43 11.33 -5.34
N ALA A 370 -14.69 10.22 -5.43
CA ALA A 370 -13.30 10.21 -5.84
C ALA A 370 -13.11 10.58 -7.32
N SER A 371 -11.95 11.13 -7.63
CA SER A 371 -11.50 11.36 -9.00
C SER A 371 -10.37 10.41 -9.38
N LEU A 372 -10.32 9.98 -10.65
CA LEU A 372 -9.22 9.19 -11.21
C LEU A 372 -8.36 10.05 -12.15
N VAL A 373 -7.05 9.95 -12.02
CA VAL A 373 -6.08 10.56 -12.94
C VAL A 373 -5.11 9.49 -13.43
N LEU A 374 -5.13 9.16 -14.71
CA LEU A 374 -4.11 8.32 -15.35
C LEU A 374 -3.03 9.21 -15.94
N ASN A 375 -1.80 9.03 -15.47
CA ASN A 375 -0.67 9.87 -15.83
C ASN A 375 0.56 9.03 -16.26
N GLY A 376 0.34 7.79 -16.75
CA GLY A 376 1.38 6.89 -17.24
C GLY A 376 1.19 5.42 -16.89
N GLY A 377 0.60 5.11 -15.74
CA GLY A 377 0.34 3.73 -15.33
C GLY A 377 -0.96 3.15 -15.88
N ILE A 378 -1.31 1.97 -15.41
CA ILE A 378 -2.49 1.21 -15.83
C ILE A 378 -3.46 1.09 -14.65
N PHE A 379 -4.72 1.39 -14.88
CA PHE A 379 -5.79 1.25 -13.89
C PHE A 379 -6.79 0.17 -14.32
N GLY A 380 -7.23 -0.67 -13.35
CA GLY A 380 -8.27 -1.68 -13.57
C GLY A 380 -9.32 -1.70 -12.48
N ALA A 381 -10.54 -2.09 -12.83
CA ALA A 381 -11.53 -2.47 -11.85
C ALA A 381 -11.24 -3.88 -11.33
N TYR A 382 -11.53 -4.13 -10.05
CA TYR A 382 -11.14 -5.36 -9.37
C TYR A 382 -12.25 -5.92 -8.49
N ASN A 383 -12.39 -7.24 -8.48
CA ASN A 383 -13.11 -7.97 -7.45
C ASN A 383 -12.14 -8.95 -6.79
N TYR A 384 -12.24 -9.09 -5.49
CA TYR A 384 -11.44 -10.06 -4.74
C TYR A 384 -11.79 -11.51 -5.13
N SER A 385 -13.06 -11.77 -5.43
CA SER A 385 -13.50 -13.01 -6.09
C SER A 385 -13.21 -12.90 -7.57
N GLU A 386 -12.27 -13.68 -8.06
CA GLU A 386 -11.90 -13.69 -9.49
C GLU A 386 -13.03 -14.18 -10.40
N THR A 387 -14.13 -14.68 -9.83
CA THR A 387 -15.31 -15.19 -10.53
C THR A 387 -16.45 -14.19 -10.64
N GLU A 388 -16.35 -13.04 -9.95
CA GLU A 388 -17.39 -12.02 -9.92
C GLU A 388 -16.93 -10.74 -10.59
N GLN A 389 -17.90 -9.96 -11.06
CA GLN A 389 -17.64 -8.65 -11.67
C GLN A 389 -17.04 -7.69 -10.65
N GLY A 390 -15.95 -7.01 -11.02
CA GLY A 390 -15.37 -5.91 -10.27
C GLY A 390 -15.92 -4.56 -10.73
N PHE A 391 -16.16 -3.66 -9.78
CA PHE A 391 -16.56 -2.30 -10.09
C PHE A 391 -15.60 -1.30 -9.47
N ALA A 392 -15.24 -0.27 -10.24
CA ALA A 392 -14.52 0.90 -9.75
C ALA A 392 -15.31 2.15 -10.13
N TYR A 393 -15.84 2.85 -9.14
CA TYR A 393 -16.68 4.03 -9.34
C TYR A 393 -15.90 5.31 -9.03
N PHE A 394 -16.00 6.28 -9.95
CA PHE A 394 -15.43 7.60 -9.80
C PHE A 394 -16.46 8.67 -10.17
N LYS A 395 -16.35 9.82 -9.54
CA LYS A 395 -17.11 11.01 -9.93
C LYS A 395 -16.62 11.54 -11.28
N THR A 396 -15.30 11.72 -11.40
CA THR A 396 -14.64 12.18 -12.62
C THR A 396 -13.42 11.33 -12.91
N ALA A 397 -13.02 11.24 -14.18
CA ALA A 397 -11.75 10.63 -14.57
C ALA A 397 -11.05 11.48 -15.64
N THR A 398 -9.72 11.56 -15.56
CA THR A 398 -8.89 12.25 -16.55
C THR A 398 -7.78 11.34 -17.03
N PHE A 399 -7.75 11.05 -18.32
CA PHE A 399 -6.73 10.22 -18.96
C PHE A 399 -5.73 11.12 -19.71
N LYS A 400 -4.51 11.25 -19.15
CA LYS A 400 -3.41 12.01 -19.77
C LYS A 400 -2.52 11.10 -20.59
N SER A 401 -2.16 9.96 -20.03
CA SER A 401 -1.37 8.89 -20.64
C SER A 401 -1.56 7.60 -19.85
N GLY A 402 -1.00 6.47 -20.33
CA GLY A 402 -1.16 5.18 -19.67
C GLY A 402 -2.35 4.40 -20.21
N GLY A 403 -3.05 3.67 -19.34
CA GLY A 403 -4.12 2.80 -19.83
C GLY A 403 -5.06 2.26 -18.78
N ILE A 404 -6.01 1.47 -19.26
CA ILE A 404 -6.95 0.69 -18.45
C ILE A 404 -6.68 -0.79 -18.65
N SER A 405 -6.92 -1.61 -17.62
CA SER A 405 -6.74 -3.06 -17.66
C SER A 405 -8.08 -3.78 -17.73
N VAL A 406 -8.12 -4.78 -18.59
CA VAL A 406 -9.23 -5.73 -18.74
C VAL A 406 -8.69 -7.14 -18.40
N GLU A 407 -8.03 -7.25 -17.26
CA GLU A 407 -7.27 -8.44 -16.87
C GLU A 407 -8.12 -9.70 -16.68
N ASN A 408 -9.40 -9.54 -16.38
CA ASN A 408 -10.22 -10.69 -16.07
C ASN A 408 -10.59 -11.45 -17.35
N THR A 409 -9.88 -12.54 -17.61
CA THR A 409 -10.07 -13.40 -18.77
C THR A 409 -11.44 -14.09 -18.83
N GLN A 410 -12.16 -14.15 -17.72
CA GLN A 410 -13.56 -14.62 -17.71
C GLN A 410 -14.54 -13.60 -18.30
N LEU A 411 -14.11 -12.37 -18.56
CA LEU A 411 -14.92 -11.29 -19.09
C LEU A 411 -15.68 -11.66 -20.36
N PHE A 412 -14.95 -12.22 -21.32
CA PHE A 412 -15.55 -12.57 -22.60
C PHE A 412 -16.38 -13.84 -22.53
N ALA A 413 -16.05 -14.78 -21.63
CA ALA A 413 -16.80 -16.02 -21.44
C ALA A 413 -18.08 -15.83 -20.61
N ALA A 414 -18.03 -14.97 -19.58
CA ALA A 414 -19.13 -14.79 -18.65
C ALA A 414 -20.06 -13.61 -18.98
N GLN A 415 -19.74 -12.78 -19.98
CA GLN A 415 -20.46 -11.54 -20.36
C GLN A 415 -20.61 -10.51 -19.23
N THR A 416 -19.81 -10.61 -18.16
CA THR A 416 -19.85 -9.73 -16.99
C THR A 416 -18.45 -9.17 -16.70
N PRO A 417 -17.96 -8.24 -17.51
CA PRO A 417 -16.64 -7.64 -17.33
C PRO A 417 -16.55 -6.80 -16.06
N SER A 418 -15.33 -6.70 -15.52
CA SER A 418 -15.04 -5.67 -14.53
C SER A 418 -15.18 -4.28 -15.15
N LEU A 419 -15.87 -3.37 -14.47
CA LEU A 419 -16.35 -2.13 -15.05
C LEU A 419 -15.82 -0.90 -14.31
N ILE A 420 -15.24 0.02 -15.06
CA ILE A 420 -14.94 1.36 -14.59
C ILE A 420 -16.16 2.24 -14.84
N VAL A 421 -16.70 2.88 -13.81
CA VAL A 421 -17.87 3.74 -13.91
C VAL A 421 -17.51 5.17 -13.50
N VAL A 422 -17.71 6.12 -14.42
CA VAL A 422 -17.50 7.55 -14.22
C VAL A 422 -18.86 8.24 -14.21
N THR A 423 -19.32 8.67 -13.04
CA THR A 423 -20.70 9.13 -12.86
C THR A 423 -20.99 10.55 -13.35
N GLU A 424 -19.95 11.35 -13.58
CA GLU A 424 -20.10 12.71 -14.14
C GLU A 424 -19.33 12.84 -15.46
N LYS A 425 -18.01 12.96 -15.45
CA LYS A 425 -17.24 13.33 -16.64
C LYS A 425 -15.96 12.53 -16.79
N LEU A 426 -15.76 11.95 -17.96
CA LEU A 426 -14.51 11.36 -18.41
C LEU A 426 -13.82 12.32 -19.39
N SER A 427 -12.58 12.71 -19.09
CA SER A 427 -11.80 13.61 -19.93
C SER A 427 -10.55 12.92 -20.47
N LYS A 428 -10.21 13.17 -21.73
CA LYS A 428 -8.93 12.83 -22.33
C LYS A 428 -8.10 14.12 -22.46
N ASP A 429 -6.94 14.16 -21.78
CA ASP A 429 -6.03 15.31 -21.79
C ASP A 429 -4.69 14.86 -22.39
N GLY A 430 -4.61 14.88 -23.72
CA GLY A 430 -3.44 14.44 -24.47
C GLY A 430 -3.79 13.86 -25.83
N THR A 431 -2.76 13.69 -26.68
CA THR A 431 -2.89 13.18 -28.04
C THR A 431 -2.58 11.69 -28.16
N GLU A 432 -1.99 11.10 -27.12
CA GLU A 432 -1.65 9.68 -27.12
C GLU A 432 -2.89 8.81 -27.01
N LYS A 433 -2.82 7.61 -27.59
CA LYS A 433 -3.87 6.61 -27.39
C LYS A 433 -3.79 6.03 -25.99
N ILE A 434 -4.94 5.78 -25.41
CA ILE A 434 -5.10 5.11 -24.13
C ILE A 434 -4.95 3.60 -24.38
N LYS A 435 -4.02 2.98 -23.65
CA LYS A 435 -3.80 1.53 -23.76
C LYS A 435 -4.93 0.78 -23.06
N VAL A 436 -5.44 -0.26 -23.70
CA VAL A 436 -6.31 -1.25 -23.06
C VAL A 436 -5.50 -2.53 -22.94
N ASP A 437 -5.09 -2.87 -21.73
CA ASP A 437 -4.20 -3.98 -21.42
C ASP A 437 -5.02 -5.23 -21.05
N PHE A 438 -4.85 -6.29 -21.82
CA PHE A 438 -5.53 -7.58 -21.67
C PHE A 438 -4.64 -8.63 -20.98
N THR A 439 -3.43 -8.27 -20.55
CA THR A 439 -2.59 -9.23 -19.83
C THR A 439 -3.18 -9.56 -18.46
N ASN A 440 -3.08 -10.84 -18.08
CA ASN A 440 -3.47 -11.26 -16.73
C ASN A 440 -2.44 -10.81 -15.66
N ALA A 441 -2.71 -11.13 -14.40
CA ALA A 441 -1.83 -10.82 -13.26
C ALA A 441 -0.39 -11.32 -13.42
N ASN A 442 -0.20 -12.41 -14.15
CA ASN A 442 1.11 -13.01 -14.39
C ASN A 442 1.81 -12.43 -15.63
N GLY A 443 1.22 -11.42 -16.28
CA GLY A 443 1.76 -10.83 -17.50
C GLY A 443 1.58 -11.69 -18.75
N VAL A 444 0.70 -12.72 -18.68
CA VAL A 444 0.38 -13.57 -19.82
C VAL A 444 -0.65 -12.86 -20.68
N ALA A 445 -0.41 -12.81 -21.99
CA ALA A 445 -1.33 -12.24 -22.95
C ALA A 445 -2.64 -13.05 -23.03
N PHE A 446 -3.73 -12.36 -23.32
CA PHE A 446 -5.03 -12.97 -23.53
C PHE A 446 -5.10 -13.63 -24.92
N ASN A 447 -5.46 -14.91 -24.96
CA ASN A 447 -5.69 -15.64 -26.20
C ASN A 447 -7.17 -15.99 -26.33
N PRO A 448 -7.92 -15.38 -27.26
CA PRO A 448 -9.35 -15.66 -27.45
C PRO A 448 -9.68 -17.13 -27.72
N GLY A 449 -8.75 -17.87 -28.34
CA GLY A 449 -8.93 -19.29 -28.63
C GLY A 449 -9.09 -20.16 -27.39
N ASP A 450 -8.48 -19.76 -26.26
CA ASP A 450 -8.58 -20.49 -24.99
C ASP A 450 -9.99 -20.40 -24.38
N PHE A 451 -10.83 -19.47 -24.86
CA PHE A 451 -12.17 -19.20 -24.36
C PHE A 451 -13.26 -19.42 -25.41
N GLU A 452 -12.91 -20.05 -26.55
CA GLU A 452 -13.84 -20.32 -27.67
C GLU A 452 -14.55 -19.06 -28.21
N ILE A 453 -13.87 -17.89 -28.16
CA ILE A 453 -14.44 -16.64 -28.63
C ILE A 453 -14.37 -16.59 -30.16
N SER A 454 -15.53 -16.38 -30.79
CA SER A 454 -15.62 -16.17 -32.25
C SER A 454 -15.03 -14.80 -32.58
N LEU A 455 -14.06 -14.78 -33.50
CA LEU A 455 -13.46 -13.55 -34.02
C LEU A 455 -14.13 -13.16 -35.33
N ALA A 456 -14.53 -11.90 -35.45
CA ALA A 456 -14.94 -11.34 -36.73
C ALA A 456 -13.75 -11.25 -37.71
N GLU A 457 -14.00 -11.17 -38.99
CA GLU A 457 -12.94 -10.98 -39.98
C GLU A 457 -12.20 -9.66 -39.78
N TYR A 458 -10.93 -9.60 -40.18
CA TYR A 458 -10.19 -8.35 -40.18
C TYR A 458 -10.83 -7.31 -41.08
N GLY A 459 -11.11 -6.13 -40.51
CA GLY A 459 -11.78 -5.06 -41.27
C GLY A 459 -13.29 -5.24 -41.45
N ALA A 460 -13.87 -6.19 -40.70
CA ALA A 460 -15.33 -6.34 -40.63
C ALA A 460 -16.01 -5.04 -40.17
N ASP A 461 -17.20 -4.80 -40.68
CA ASP A 461 -18.02 -3.69 -40.19
C ASP A 461 -18.38 -3.92 -38.71
N TYR A 462 -18.53 -2.85 -37.93
CA TYR A 462 -18.87 -2.91 -36.50
C TYR A 462 -20.16 -3.73 -36.23
N SER A 463 -21.07 -3.80 -37.17
CA SER A 463 -22.29 -4.60 -37.09
C SER A 463 -22.06 -6.12 -37.23
N GLU A 464 -20.92 -6.52 -37.75
CA GLU A 464 -20.52 -7.93 -37.93
C GLU A 464 -19.72 -8.49 -36.75
N ILE A 465 -19.40 -7.66 -35.76
CA ILE A 465 -18.70 -8.05 -34.57
C ILE A 465 -19.72 -8.37 -33.50
N ASP A 466 -19.82 -9.65 -33.13
CA ASP A 466 -20.80 -10.14 -32.14
C ASP A 466 -20.29 -10.17 -30.69
N ASN A 467 -18.97 -10.07 -30.51
CA ASN A 467 -18.31 -10.27 -29.19
C ASN A 467 -18.03 -8.97 -28.42
N TRP A 468 -18.85 -7.95 -28.56
CA TRP A 468 -18.70 -6.68 -27.88
C TRP A 468 -18.81 -6.82 -26.37
N THR A 469 -17.84 -6.25 -25.68
CA THR A 469 -17.74 -6.28 -24.21
C THR A 469 -17.58 -4.86 -23.69
N GLU A 470 -18.45 -4.45 -22.75
CA GLU A 470 -18.39 -3.16 -22.07
C GLU A 470 -17.29 -3.16 -21.01
N ILE A 471 -16.41 -2.14 -21.01
CA ILE A 471 -15.26 -2.05 -20.10
C ILE A 471 -15.22 -0.74 -19.30
N LEU A 472 -15.92 0.30 -19.78
CA LEU A 472 -16.02 1.59 -19.10
C LEU A 472 -17.35 2.26 -19.45
N VAL A 473 -17.97 2.90 -18.46
CA VAL A 473 -19.15 3.75 -18.62
C VAL A 473 -18.84 5.15 -18.11
N ALA A 474 -19.31 6.18 -18.84
CA ALA A 474 -19.18 7.57 -18.45
C ALA A 474 -20.46 8.35 -18.76
N ALA A 475 -20.90 9.20 -17.84
CA ALA A 475 -22.08 10.02 -18.08
C ALA A 475 -21.85 11.09 -19.17
N ASP A 476 -20.61 11.61 -19.26
CA ASP A 476 -20.22 12.62 -20.25
C ASP A 476 -18.76 12.41 -20.68
N LEU A 477 -18.43 12.80 -21.93
CA LEU A 477 -17.10 12.70 -22.52
C LEU A 477 -16.56 14.07 -22.91
N ASP A 478 -15.23 14.27 -22.70
CA ASP A 478 -14.52 15.48 -23.08
C ASP A 478 -13.13 15.14 -23.67
N GLY A 479 -12.78 15.74 -24.80
CA GLY A 479 -11.49 15.53 -25.45
C GLY A 479 -11.34 14.19 -26.22
N PHE A 480 -12.41 13.40 -26.35
CA PHE A 480 -12.46 12.21 -27.18
C PHE A 480 -12.95 12.52 -28.59
N THR A 481 -12.47 11.72 -29.55
CA THR A 481 -12.94 11.80 -30.95
C THR A 481 -14.21 10.98 -31.09
N LEU A 482 -15.30 11.63 -31.47
CA LEU A 482 -16.60 10.99 -31.67
C LEU A 482 -16.94 10.96 -33.19
N ASN A 483 -16.41 9.98 -33.90
CA ASN A 483 -16.73 9.74 -35.29
C ASN A 483 -17.91 8.79 -35.38
N GLU A 484 -19.10 9.31 -35.72
CA GLU A 484 -20.32 8.51 -35.79
C GLU A 484 -20.25 7.49 -36.94
N ILE A 485 -20.51 6.22 -36.60
CA ILE A 485 -20.59 5.09 -37.54
C ILE A 485 -22.04 4.79 -37.87
N SER A 486 -22.90 4.81 -36.87
CA SER A 486 -24.35 4.67 -36.96
C SER A 486 -24.98 5.40 -35.77
N GLU A 487 -26.31 5.56 -35.78
CA GLU A 487 -27.02 6.29 -34.73
C GLU A 487 -26.60 5.86 -33.32
N GLY A 488 -26.00 6.77 -32.58
CA GLY A 488 -25.51 6.55 -31.23
C GLY A 488 -24.25 5.66 -31.09
N ILE A 489 -23.62 5.27 -32.17
CA ILE A 489 -22.40 4.45 -32.19
C ILE A 489 -21.25 5.23 -32.84
N TYR A 490 -20.11 5.34 -32.13
CA TYR A 490 -18.96 6.12 -32.58
C TYR A 490 -17.68 5.25 -32.55
N ASP A 491 -16.83 5.41 -33.59
CA ASP A 491 -15.50 4.79 -33.58
C ASP A 491 -14.63 5.37 -32.49
N ALA A 492 -14.07 4.51 -31.65
CA ALA A 492 -13.15 4.88 -30.57
C ALA A 492 -11.69 4.44 -30.82
N SER A 493 -11.41 3.79 -31.96
CA SER A 493 -10.06 3.28 -32.30
C SER A 493 -9.03 4.39 -32.52
N GLY A 494 -9.47 5.64 -32.70
CA GLY A 494 -8.60 6.83 -32.68
C GLY A 494 -8.00 7.13 -31.33
N ASP A 495 -8.73 6.85 -30.25
CA ASP A 495 -8.40 7.19 -28.88
C ASP A 495 -7.87 6.01 -28.06
N PHE A 496 -8.15 4.77 -28.48
CA PHE A 496 -7.76 3.57 -27.76
C PHE A 496 -6.92 2.62 -28.61
N GLU A 497 -6.06 1.84 -27.95
CA GLU A 497 -5.30 0.75 -28.56
C GLU A 497 -5.24 -0.47 -27.63
N GLY A 498 -5.42 -1.67 -28.18
CA GLY A 498 -5.31 -2.94 -27.43
C GLY A 498 -3.86 -3.38 -27.31
N SER A 499 -3.51 -3.96 -26.15
CA SER A 499 -2.21 -4.58 -25.89
C SER A 499 -2.39 -5.88 -25.10
N GLY A 500 -1.43 -6.81 -25.22
CA GLY A 500 -1.49 -8.07 -24.48
C GLY A 500 -2.56 -9.05 -24.99
N ILE A 501 -2.84 -9.06 -26.29
CA ILE A 501 -3.72 -10.00 -26.96
C ILE A 501 -2.90 -10.83 -27.94
N GLU A 502 -3.12 -12.14 -27.96
CA GLU A 502 -2.53 -13.06 -28.93
C GLU A 502 -3.59 -13.48 -29.96
N ASN A 503 -3.18 -13.59 -31.22
CA ASN A 503 -4.00 -14.10 -32.34
C ASN A 503 -5.29 -13.31 -32.62
N ALA A 504 -5.43 -12.10 -32.07
CA ALA A 504 -6.55 -11.22 -32.32
C ALA A 504 -6.15 -9.74 -32.23
N MET A 505 -7.02 -8.88 -32.73
CA MET A 505 -6.91 -7.43 -32.60
C MET A 505 -8.13 -6.88 -31.84
N ALA A 506 -7.90 -5.92 -30.95
CA ALA A 506 -8.97 -5.18 -30.31
C ALA A 506 -9.43 -4.04 -31.24
N VAL A 507 -10.74 -3.86 -31.32
CA VAL A 507 -11.39 -2.69 -31.88
C VAL A 507 -12.30 -2.06 -30.85
N PHE A 508 -12.49 -0.75 -30.93
CA PHE A 508 -13.17 0.00 -29.89
C PHE A 508 -14.31 0.85 -30.46
N ARG A 509 -15.41 0.92 -29.71
CA ARG A 509 -16.51 1.84 -30.02
C ARG A 509 -17.09 2.47 -28.76
N TRP A 510 -17.60 3.67 -28.90
CA TRP A 510 -18.51 4.26 -27.93
C TRP A 510 -19.95 3.96 -28.35
N VAL A 511 -20.77 3.58 -27.39
CA VAL A 511 -22.22 3.48 -27.55
C VAL A 511 -22.85 4.51 -26.64
N ASN A 512 -23.63 5.43 -27.21
CA ASN A 512 -24.37 6.43 -26.46
C ASN A 512 -25.78 5.93 -26.17
N ASP A 513 -26.05 5.71 -24.86
CA ASP A 513 -27.40 5.42 -24.37
C ASP A 513 -27.94 6.69 -23.68
N ALA A 514 -29.07 7.19 -24.19
CA ALA A 514 -29.69 8.41 -23.65
C ALA A 514 -30.00 8.35 -22.13
N ALA A 515 -30.10 7.15 -21.55
CA ALA A 515 -30.37 6.96 -20.12
C ALA A 515 -29.09 6.84 -19.27
N ASN A 516 -28.00 6.27 -19.84
CA ASN A 516 -26.81 5.85 -19.11
C ASN A 516 -25.53 6.58 -19.52
N GLY A 517 -25.60 7.43 -20.56
CA GLY A 517 -24.44 8.12 -21.13
C GLY A 517 -23.67 7.23 -22.11
N TYR A 518 -22.34 7.28 -22.06
CA TYR A 518 -21.46 6.61 -23.00
C TYR A 518 -20.89 5.32 -22.42
N SER A 519 -20.93 4.24 -23.20
CA SER A 519 -20.31 2.95 -22.89
C SER A 519 -19.16 2.70 -23.85
N LEU A 520 -17.93 2.54 -23.34
CA LEU A 520 -16.80 2.05 -24.12
C LEU A 520 -16.88 0.54 -24.22
N GLN A 521 -16.98 0.05 -25.45
CA GLN A 521 -16.99 -1.38 -25.73
C GLN A 521 -15.78 -1.77 -26.54
N VAL A 522 -15.26 -2.97 -26.26
CA VAL A 522 -14.19 -3.62 -27.02
C VAL A 522 -14.72 -4.86 -27.72
N GLY A 523 -14.41 -4.99 -28.99
CA GLY A 523 -14.63 -6.19 -29.79
C GLY A 523 -13.31 -6.77 -30.29
N LEU A 524 -13.33 -8.05 -30.66
CA LEU A 524 -12.15 -8.76 -31.13
C LEU A 524 -12.33 -9.20 -32.59
N THR A 525 -11.31 -8.95 -33.39
CA THR A 525 -11.25 -9.36 -34.81
C THR A 525 -10.00 -10.22 -35.04
N GLN A 526 -10.00 -10.92 -36.18
CA GLN A 526 -8.80 -11.65 -36.61
C GLN A 526 -7.63 -10.70 -36.86
N VAL A 527 -6.42 -11.20 -36.71
CA VAL A 527 -5.21 -10.48 -37.15
C VAL A 527 -5.14 -10.53 -38.67
N PRO A 528 -4.74 -9.41 -39.34
CA PRO A 528 -4.56 -9.42 -40.77
C PRO A 528 -3.62 -10.55 -41.21
N GLU A 529 -4.03 -11.33 -42.19
CA GLU A 529 -3.12 -12.34 -42.76
C GLU A 529 -1.85 -11.66 -43.29
N PRO A 530 -0.68 -12.28 -43.11
CA PRO A 530 0.60 -11.74 -43.62
C PRO A 530 0.58 -11.41 -45.10
N SER A 531 -0.24 -12.13 -45.88
CA SER A 531 -0.47 -11.88 -47.31
C SER A 531 -1.22 -10.56 -47.56
N ALA A 532 -2.20 -10.24 -46.73
CA ALA A 532 -2.95 -8.97 -46.81
C ALA A 532 -2.07 -7.77 -46.46
N VAL A 533 -1.24 -7.88 -45.42
CA VAL A 533 -0.25 -6.85 -45.02
C VAL A 533 0.78 -6.65 -46.14
N ALA A 534 1.29 -7.72 -46.73
CA ALA A 534 2.23 -7.65 -47.84
C ALA A 534 1.59 -6.97 -49.09
N ALA A 535 0.32 -7.23 -49.37
CA ALA A 535 -0.40 -6.59 -50.45
C ALA A 535 -0.60 -5.08 -50.22
N ILE A 536 -0.95 -4.68 -48.98
CA ILE A 536 -1.10 -3.26 -48.60
C ILE A 536 0.24 -2.53 -48.72
N VAL A 537 1.33 -3.11 -48.20
CA VAL A 537 2.67 -2.53 -48.33
C VAL A 537 3.11 -2.44 -49.80
N ALA A 538 2.86 -3.48 -50.59
CA ALA A 538 3.17 -3.46 -52.01
C ALA A 538 2.37 -2.39 -52.74
N ALA A 539 1.07 -2.23 -52.46
CA ALA A 539 0.23 -1.19 -53.02
C ALA A 539 0.72 0.22 -52.64
N ALA A 540 1.10 0.43 -51.36
CA ALA A 540 1.64 1.70 -50.91
C ALA A 540 3.00 2.03 -51.57
N VAL A 541 3.89 1.05 -51.73
CA VAL A 541 5.17 1.21 -52.43
C VAL A 541 4.94 1.53 -53.90
N LEU A 542 3.99 0.85 -54.56
CA LEU A 542 3.62 1.12 -55.96
C LEU A 542 3.02 2.53 -56.10
N ALA A 543 2.10 2.94 -55.23
CA ALA A 543 1.53 4.27 -55.21
C ALA A 543 2.59 5.36 -55.05
N PHE A 544 3.53 5.16 -54.15
CA PHE A 544 4.68 6.06 -53.96
C PHE A 544 5.60 6.11 -55.16
N ALA A 545 5.87 4.97 -55.80
CA ALA A 545 6.68 4.91 -57.02
C ALA A 545 5.98 5.64 -58.21
N PHE A 546 4.66 5.50 -58.33
CA PHE A 546 3.88 6.22 -59.35
C PHE A 546 3.83 7.73 -59.08
N ALA A 547 3.67 8.16 -57.82
CA ALA A 547 3.71 9.58 -57.45
C ALA A 547 5.06 10.20 -57.78
N ARG A 548 6.16 9.50 -57.51
CA ARG A 548 7.53 9.95 -57.81
C ARG A 548 7.84 10.00 -59.30
N ARG A 549 7.22 9.12 -60.13
CA ARG A 549 7.33 9.18 -61.60
C ARG A 549 6.58 10.35 -62.22
N ARG A 550 5.47 10.81 -61.59
CA ARG A 550 4.71 11.97 -62.07
C ARG A 550 5.31 13.33 -61.66
N ALA A 551 6.20 13.32 -60.68
CA ALA A 551 6.90 14.51 -60.19
C ALA A 551 8.25 14.77 -60.90
N LYS A 552 8.68 13.91 -61.83
CA LYS A 552 9.75 14.12 -62.79
C LYS A 552 9.16 14.39 -64.17
#